data_89b1d27507e9d2f49de5ddcebae0227e
#
_entry.id   89b1d27507e9d2f49de5ddcebae0227e
#
_cell.length_a   1.000
_cell.length_b   1.000
_cell.length_c   1.000
_cell.angle_alpha   90.00
_cell.angle_beta   90.00
_cell.angle_gamma   90.00
#
_symmetry.space_group_name_H-M   'P 1'
#
loop_
_entity.id
_entity.type
_entity.pdbx_description
1 polymer ?
#
loop_
_entity_poly.entity_id
_entity_poly.type
_entity_poly.pdbx_seq_one_letter_code
_entity_poly.pdbx_strand_id
1 'polypeptide(L)'
;MSISPLMPVYPRCGVRPVKGDHCHLIDEDGTRYLDFASGIAVNLLGHSHSGLIGAIQKQAETLMHVSNLYGSPQGEALAQRLVDKTFADTVFFTNSGAEAVETAIKTARAYHQHEDGDANRTELITFTNAFHGRTMATISASNQEKMHKGFMPLLAGFQYAEFDNLDHAKSL
;
A
#
# COMPACT_ATOMS: atom_id res chain seq x y z
N MET A 1 -5.67 -28.29 22.72
CA MET A 1 -6.18 -27.28 21.77
C MET A 1 -5.25 -27.26 20.57
N SER A 2 -5.76 -27.48 19.36
CA SER A 2 -4.93 -27.35 18.16
C SER A 2 -4.65 -25.86 17.87
N ILE A 3 -3.39 -25.49 17.75
CA ILE A 3 -3.01 -24.14 17.37
C ILE A 3 -3.31 -23.98 15.88
N SER A 4 -4.02 -22.89 15.50
CA SER A 4 -4.22 -22.58 14.09
C SER A 4 -2.88 -22.39 13.38
N PRO A 5 -2.67 -22.97 12.19
CA PRO A 5 -1.45 -22.72 11.41
C PRO A 5 -1.34 -21.27 10.94
N LEU A 6 -2.45 -20.51 10.94
CA LEU A 6 -2.43 -19.07 10.66
C LEU A 6 -2.32 -18.30 11.97
N MET A 7 -1.30 -17.44 12.07
CA MET A 7 -1.09 -16.57 13.22
C MET A 7 -2.33 -15.69 13.44
N PRO A 8 -2.90 -15.65 14.67
CA PRO A 8 -4.14 -14.94 14.95
C PRO A 8 -3.94 -13.44 15.19
N VAL A 9 -3.38 -12.75 14.19
CA VAL A 9 -3.07 -11.29 14.25
C VAL A 9 -4.25 -10.39 13.88
N TYR A 10 -5.30 -10.97 13.29
CA TYR A 10 -6.51 -10.22 12.89
C TYR A 10 -7.76 -10.86 13.49
N PRO A 11 -8.67 -10.06 14.05
CA PRO A 11 -10.01 -10.53 14.40
C PRO A 11 -10.79 -10.77 13.10
N ARG A 12 -10.95 -12.02 12.70
CA ARG A 12 -11.72 -12.40 11.52
C ARG A 12 -13.20 -12.46 11.87
N CYS A 13 -14.06 -11.95 10.98
CA CYS A 13 -15.48 -12.24 11.05
C CYS A 13 -15.73 -13.71 10.69
N GLY A 14 -16.89 -14.26 11.07
CA GLY A 14 -17.22 -15.67 10.84
C GLY A 14 -17.52 -16.04 9.38
N VAL A 15 -17.53 -15.08 8.47
CA VAL A 15 -17.79 -15.31 7.04
C VAL A 15 -16.55 -15.90 6.37
N ARG A 16 -16.74 -16.97 5.59
CA ARG A 16 -15.67 -17.69 4.88
C ARG A 16 -15.95 -17.74 3.37
N PRO A 17 -15.72 -16.65 2.64
CA PRO A 17 -16.02 -16.58 1.23
C PRO A 17 -15.21 -17.60 0.41
N VAL A 18 -15.88 -18.33 -0.45
CA VAL A 18 -15.27 -19.27 -1.40
C VAL A 18 -15.44 -18.85 -2.85
N LYS A 19 -16.30 -17.86 -3.10
CA LYS A 19 -16.54 -17.33 -4.44
C LYS A 19 -16.87 -15.85 -4.37
N GLY A 20 -16.49 -15.11 -5.41
CA GLY A 20 -16.92 -13.74 -5.65
C GLY A 20 -17.74 -13.64 -6.94
N ASP A 21 -18.72 -12.74 -6.96
CA ASP A 21 -19.58 -12.47 -8.11
C ASP A 21 -19.93 -10.96 -8.14
N HIS A 22 -19.27 -10.21 -8.99
CA HIS A 22 -19.36 -8.74 -9.08
C HIS A 22 -19.17 -8.06 -7.71
N CYS A 23 -20.22 -7.54 -7.12
CA CYS A 23 -20.20 -6.88 -5.81
C CYS A 23 -20.60 -7.81 -4.64
N HIS A 24 -20.63 -9.12 -4.85
CA HIS A 24 -21.01 -10.07 -3.82
C HIS A 24 -19.91 -11.07 -3.50
N LEU A 25 -19.84 -11.44 -2.23
CA LEU A 25 -19.13 -12.61 -1.74
C LEU A 25 -20.12 -13.72 -1.48
N ILE A 26 -19.72 -14.96 -1.73
CA ILE A 26 -20.54 -16.17 -1.52
C ILE A 26 -19.77 -17.06 -0.58
N ASP A 27 -20.38 -17.40 0.54
CA ASP A 27 -19.80 -18.25 1.58
C ASP A 27 -19.92 -19.76 1.26
N GLU A 28 -19.30 -20.60 2.06
CA GLU A 28 -19.29 -22.07 1.95
C GLU A 28 -20.69 -22.69 1.89
N ASP A 29 -21.67 -22.09 2.58
CA ASP A 29 -23.07 -22.52 2.61
C ASP A 29 -23.94 -21.90 1.49
N GLY A 30 -23.35 -21.11 0.62
CA GLY A 30 -24.04 -20.42 -0.48
C GLY A 30 -24.67 -19.08 -0.10
N THR A 31 -24.52 -18.62 1.14
CA THR A 31 -25.01 -17.30 1.57
C THR A 31 -24.30 -16.19 0.80
N ARG A 32 -25.08 -15.24 0.27
CA ARG A 32 -24.58 -14.08 -0.48
C ARG A 32 -24.48 -12.85 0.41
N TYR A 33 -23.35 -12.21 0.39
CA TYR A 33 -23.07 -10.96 1.10
C TYR A 33 -22.74 -9.86 0.10
N LEU A 34 -23.34 -8.70 0.24
CA LEU A 34 -22.96 -7.51 -0.52
C LEU A 34 -21.62 -7.00 0.05
N ASP A 35 -20.59 -6.96 -0.78
CA ASP A 35 -19.22 -6.62 -0.36
C ASP A 35 -18.94 -5.12 -0.48
N PHE A 36 -19.20 -4.38 0.58
CA PHE A 36 -18.77 -2.99 0.71
C PHE A 36 -17.31 -2.82 1.15
N ALA A 37 -16.64 -3.89 1.56
CA ALA A 37 -15.23 -3.83 1.95
C ALA A 37 -14.30 -3.81 0.73
N SER A 38 -14.70 -4.49 -0.35
CA SER A 38 -13.97 -4.53 -1.63
C SER A 38 -12.45 -4.78 -1.46
N GLY A 39 -12.08 -5.69 -0.54
CA GLY A 39 -10.68 -5.96 -0.20
C GLY A 39 -9.95 -4.75 0.43
N ILE A 40 -10.66 -3.88 1.15
CA ILE A 40 -10.24 -2.56 1.65
C ILE A 40 -9.99 -1.60 0.47
N ALA A 41 -11.05 -1.44 -0.35
CA ALA A 41 -11.15 -0.51 -1.47
C ALA A 41 -10.11 -0.73 -2.60
N VAL A 42 -9.65 -1.96 -2.79
CA VAL A 42 -8.68 -2.29 -3.86
C VAL A 42 -9.31 -3.06 -5.02
N ASN A 43 -10.45 -3.71 -4.82
CA ASN A 43 -11.13 -4.52 -5.83
C ASN A 43 -12.15 -3.69 -6.65
N LEU A 44 -11.66 -2.66 -7.35
CA LEU A 44 -12.48 -1.63 -8.00
C LEU A 44 -13.40 -2.16 -9.11
N LEU A 45 -13.02 -3.26 -9.79
CA LEU A 45 -13.82 -3.86 -10.85
C LEU A 45 -14.82 -4.91 -10.32
N GLY A 46 -14.82 -5.13 -9.01
CA GLY A 46 -15.57 -6.20 -8.39
C GLY A 46 -14.95 -7.57 -8.60
N HIS A 47 -15.59 -8.57 -8.03
CA HIS A 47 -15.14 -9.96 -8.10
C HIS A 47 -15.41 -10.57 -9.48
N SER A 48 -14.51 -11.41 -9.94
CA SER A 48 -14.67 -12.23 -11.16
C SER A 48 -14.91 -11.42 -12.45
N HIS A 49 -14.35 -10.20 -12.54
CA HIS A 49 -14.47 -9.39 -13.75
C HIS A 49 -13.81 -10.09 -14.95
N SER A 50 -14.57 -10.42 -15.98
CA SER A 50 -14.14 -11.27 -17.09
C SER A 50 -12.94 -10.72 -17.86
N GLY A 51 -12.93 -9.41 -18.13
CA GLY A 51 -11.82 -8.74 -18.81
C GLY A 51 -10.50 -8.81 -18.04
N LEU A 52 -10.55 -8.63 -16.70
CA LEU A 52 -9.38 -8.75 -15.83
C LEU A 52 -8.88 -10.20 -15.78
N ILE A 53 -9.79 -11.17 -15.60
CA ILE A 53 -9.44 -12.59 -15.58
C ILE A 53 -8.78 -12.99 -16.90
N GLY A 54 -9.37 -12.63 -18.05
CA GLY A 54 -8.81 -12.95 -19.36
C GLY A 54 -7.42 -12.33 -19.58
N ALA A 55 -7.20 -11.10 -19.12
CA ALA A 55 -5.89 -10.46 -19.20
C ALA A 55 -4.84 -11.19 -18.35
N ILE A 56 -5.19 -11.59 -17.12
CA ILE A 56 -4.30 -12.35 -16.23
C ILE A 56 -3.97 -13.71 -16.82
N GLN A 57 -4.97 -14.45 -17.32
CA GLN A 57 -4.78 -15.76 -17.94
C GLN A 57 -3.83 -15.68 -19.13
N LYS A 58 -4.09 -14.74 -20.05
CA LYS A 58 -3.23 -14.53 -21.21
C LYS A 58 -1.79 -14.16 -20.82
N GLN A 59 -1.62 -13.28 -19.83
CA GLN A 59 -0.29 -12.89 -19.38
C GLN A 59 0.43 -14.04 -18.67
N ALA A 60 -0.28 -14.83 -17.87
CA ALA A 60 0.29 -16.00 -17.19
C ALA A 60 0.83 -17.06 -18.20
N GLU A 61 0.13 -17.26 -19.31
CA GLU A 61 0.58 -18.14 -20.39
C GLU A 61 1.74 -17.58 -21.21
N THR A 62 1.94 -16.24 -21.18
CA THR A 62 2.98 -15.58 -21.99
C THR A 62 4.27 -15.39 -21.23
N LEU A 63 4.21 -14.66 -20.10
CA LEU A 63 5.40 -14.32 -19.31
C LEU A 63 4.98 -13.80 -17.94
N MET A 64 5.34 -14.50 -16.88
CA MET A 64 4.91 -14.13 -15.53
C MET A 64 5.85 -13.16 -14.82
N HIS A 65 7.17 -13.33 -14.97
CA HIS A 65 8.16 -12.54 -14.24
C HIS A 65 9.52 -12.54 -14.92
N VAL A 66 10.20 -11.38 -14.90
CA VAL A 66 11.54 -11.23 -15.51
C VAL A 66 12.54 -10.49 -14.61
N SER A 67 12.16 -10.04 -13.42
CA SER A 67 12.93 -9.14 -12.55
C SER A 67 13.23 -7.77 -13.17
N ASN A 68 13.92 -6.91 -12.39
CA ASN A 68 14.34 -5.57 -12.83
C ASN A 68 15.56 -5.57 -13.76
N LEU A 69 16.09 -6.75 -14.12
CA LEU A 69 17.20 -6.88 -15.06
C LEU A 69 16.76 -6.67 -16.51
N TYR A 70 15.48 -6.80 -16.78
CA TYR A 70 14.93 -6.71 -18.13
C TYR A 70 13.83 -5.64 -18.19
N GLY A 71 13.67 -4.99 -19.35
CA GLY A 71 12.56 -4.10 -19.61
C GLY A 71 11.22 -4.85 -19.59
N SER A 72 10.16 -4.13 -19.22
CA SER A 72 8.79 -4.65 -19.21
C SER A 72 7.90 -3.74 -20.06
N PRO A 73 7.56 -4.14 -21.30
CA PRO A 73 6.71 -3.30 -22.16
C PRO A 73 5.36 -2.94 -21.52
N GLN A 74 4.76 -3.84 -20.74
CA GLN A 74 3.50 -3.57 -20.03
C GLN A 74 3.70 -2.57 -18.90
N GLY A 75 4.81 -2.70 -18.14
CA GLY A 75 5.17 -1.75 -17.09
C GLY A 75 5.45 -0.36 -17.64
N GLU A 76 6.21 -0.28 -18.74
CA GLU A 76 6.51 0.99 -19.43
C GLU A 76 5.26 1.67 -19.98
N ALA A 77 4.35 0.90 -20.62
CA ALA A 77 3.08 1.43 -21.11
C ALA A 77 2.18 1.94 -19.98
N LEU A 78 2.15 1.26 -18.82
CA LEU A 78 1.41 1.72 -17.65
C LEU A 78 2.04 2.98 -17.06
N ALA A 79 3.37 3.02 -16.94
CA ALA A 79 4.09 4.21 -16.46
C ALA A 79 3.80 5.42 -17.34
N GLN A 80 3.87 5.27 -18.67
CA GLN A 80 3.54 6.36 -19.60
C GLN A 80 2.10 6.87 -19.41
N ARG A 81 1.13 5.97 -19.25
CA ARG A 81 -0.26 6.38 -18.99
C ARG A 81 -0.44 7.14 -17.68
N LEU A 82 0.34 6.81 -16.66
CA LEU A 82 0.32 7.53 -15.38
C LEU A 82 0.96 8.92 -15.53
N VAL A 83 2.09 9.01 -16.18
CA VAL A 83 2.75 10.29 -16.49
C VAL A 83 1.82 11.20 -17.31
N ASP A 84 1.20 10.71 -18.37
CA ASP A 84 0.27 11.50 -19.22
C ASP A 84 -0.97 12.03 -18.48
N LYS A 85 -1.30 11.46 -17.31
CA LYS A 85 -2.54 11.77 -16.57
C LYS A 85 -2.31 12.42 -15.21
N THR A 86 -1.07 12.58 -14.80
CA THR A 86 -0.70 13.16 -13.50
C THR A 86 0.35 14.24 -13.66
N PHE A 87 0.80 14.81 -12.57
CA PHE A 87 1.91 15.78 -12.54
C PHE A 87 3.29 15.10 -12.56
N ALA A 88 3.36 13.78 -12.49
CA ALA A 88 4.61 13.05 -12.37
C ALA A 88 5.35 12.96 -13.70
N ASP A 89 6.67 13.11 -13.68
CA ASP A 89 7.55 12.90 -14.84
C ASP A 89 8.02 11.44 -14.95
N THR A 90 7.96 10.70 -13.85
CA THR A 90 8.40 9.30 -13.78
C THR A 90 7.62 8.52 -12.74
N VAL A 91 7.64 7.20 -12.85
CA VAL A 91 6.92 6.28 -11.96
C VAL A 91 7.83 5.15 -11.49
N PHE A 92 7.73 4.80 -10.23
CA PHE A 92 8.37 3.62 -9.66
C PHE A 92 7.30 2.67 -9.09
N PHE A 93 7.31 1.42 -9.55
CA PHE A 93 6.34 0.42 -9.12
C PHE A 93 6.87 -0.39 -7.93
N THR A 94 5.99 -0.67 -6.99
CA THR A 94 6.24 -1.50 -5.80
C THR A 94 5.13 -2.53 -5.62
N ASN A 95 5.34 -3.52 -4.74
CA ASN A 95 4.35 -4.59 -4.54
C ASN A 95 3.22 -4.21 -3.56
N SER A 96 3.39 -3.14 -2.80
CA SER A 96 2.42 -2.73 -1.78
C SER A 96 2.48 -1.23 -1.49
N GLY A 97 1.40 -0.70 -0.90
CA GLY A 97 1.41 0.68 -0.41
C GLY A 97 2.47 0.95 0.68
N ALA A 98 2.76 -0.03 1.52
CA ALA A 98 3.84 0.09 2.50
C ALA A 98 5.21 0.27 1.83
N GLU A 99 5.51 -0.51 0.79
CA GLU A 99 6.74 -0.34 0.01
C GLU A 99 6.78 0.99 -0.75
N ALA A 100 5.64 1.47 -1.24
CA ALA A 100 5.57 2.78 -1.88
C ALA A 100 5.90 3.90 -0.87
N VAL A 101 5.38 3.83 0.35
CA VAL A 101 5.71 4.80 1.41
C VAL A 101 7.16 4.66 1.86
N GLU A 102 7.71 3.44 2.00
CA GLU A 102 9.14 3.22 2.25
C GLU A 102 10.01 3.87 1.17
N THR A 103 9.61 3.72 -0.10
CA THR A 103 10.30 4.35 -1.23
C THR A 103 10.24 5.87 -1.14
N ALA A 104 9.08 6.45 -0.82
CA ALA A 104 8.91 7.90 -0.65
C ALA A 104 9.80 8.45 0.47
N ILE A 105 9.83 7.79 1.65
CA ILE A 105 10.69 8.16 2.77
C ILE A 105 12.18 8.14 2.36
N LYS A 106 12.61 7.07 1.72
CA LYS A 106 14.00 6.91 1.26
C LYS A 106 14.36 7.94 0.21
N THR A 107 13.49 8.19 -0.76
CA THR A 107 13.72 9.16 -1.83
C THR A 107 13.83 10.57 -1.28
N ALA A 108 12.93 10.97 -0.37
CA ALA A 108 12.98 12.28 0.27
C ALA A 108 14.30 12.50 1.02
N ARG A 109 14.74 11.52 1.80
CA ARG A 109 16.02 11.60 2.52
C ARG A 109 17.23 11.61 1.57
N ALA A 110 17.22 10.74 0.55
CA ALA A 110 18.31 10.66 -0.42
C ALA A 110 18.44 11.95 -1.24
N TYR A 111 17.32 12.56 -1.63
CA TYR A 111 17.30 13.83 -2.35
C TYR A 111 18.04 14.91 -1.59
N HIS A 112 17.72 15.16 -0.33
CA HIS A 112 18.37 16.19 0.45
C HIS A 112 19.84 15.89 0.77
N GLN A 113 20.22 14.64 0.93
CA GLN A 113 21.61 14.26 1.14
C GLN A 113 22.48 14.40 -0.11
N HIS A 114 21.94 14.14 -1.29
CA HIS A 114 22.71 14.12 -2.53
C HIS A 114 22.60 15.43 -3.32
N GLU A 115 21.42 16.00 -3.44
CA GLU A 115 21.17 17.20 -4.26
C GLU A 115 21.40 18.49 -3.47
N ASP A 116 20.91 18.58 -2.23
CA ASP A 116 21.09 19.77 -1.39
C ASP A 116 22.40 19.73 -0.59
N GLY A 117 23.06 18.58 -0.49
CA GLY A 117 24.26 18.38 0.32
C GLY A 117 24.01 18.48 1.83
N ASP A 118 22.76 18.51 2.28
CA ASP A 118 22.38 18.60 3.69
C ASP A 118 21.98 17.22 4.25
N ALA A 119 22.99 16.53 4.78
CA ALA A 119 22.78 15.22 5.41
C ALA A 119 21.91 15.27 6.69
N ASN A 120 21.62 16.46 7.23
CA ASN A 120 20.79 16.62 8.43
C ASN A 120 19.29 16.77 8.11
N ARG A 121 18.92 17.05 6.87
CA ARG A 121 17.50 17.12 6.44
C ARG A 121 16.90 15.74 6.30
N THR A 122 16.61 15.09 7.43
CA THR A 122 16.10 13.71 7.48
C THR A 122 14.68 13.62 8.04
N GLU A 123 14.12 14.73 8.53
CA GLU A 123 12.79 14.75 9.11
C GLU A 123 11.69 14.84 8.05
N LEU A 124 10.59 14.17 8.33
CA LEU A 124 9.38 14.17 7.51
C LEU A 124 8.18 14.55 8.38
N ILE A 125 7.34 15.42 7.87
CA ILE A 125 6.06 15.72 8.49
C ILE A 125 5.00 14.74 7.95
N THR A 126 4.30 14.11 8.87
CA THR A 126 3.14 13.25 8.60
C THR A 126 1.94 13.73 9.40
N PHE A 127 0.75 13.20 9.13
CA PHE A 127 -0.45 13.66 9.82
C PHE A 127 -0.94 12.67 10.87
N THR A 128 -1.50 13.23 11.95
CA THR A 128 -2.15 12.43 13.00
C THR A 128 -3.28 11.58 12.41
N ASN A 129 -3.48 10.38 12.96
CA ASN A 129 -4.46 9.40 12.51
C ASN A 129 -4.27 8.87 11.08
N ALA A 130 -3.19 9.22 10.38
CA ALA A 130 -2.89 8.68 9.07
C ALA A 130 -2.48 7.19 9.16
N PHE A 131 -2.67 6.48 8.05
CA PHE A 131 -2.19 5.11 7.87
C PHE A 131 -1.20 5.06 6.71
N HIS A 132 0.03 4.63 6.99
CA HIS A 132 1.11 4.56 6.00
C HIS A 132 1.60 3.13 5.72
N GLY A 133 1.15 2.14 6.46
CA GLY A 133 1.55 0.74 6.31
C GLY A 133 1.91 0.07 7.65
N ARG A 134 2.56 -1.08 7.56
CA ARG A 134 2.88 -1.92 8.73
C ARG A 134 4.37 -2.30 8.84
N THR A 135 5.26 -1.74 8.03
CA THR A 135 6.71 -1.84 8.18
C THR A 135 7.18 -0.90 9.29
N MET A 136 8.40 -1.06 9.77
CA MET A 136 8.92 -0.24 10.88
C MET A 136 8.90 1.26 10.53
N ALA A 137 9.33 1.66 9.33
CA ALA A 137 9.28 3.07 8.94
C ALA A 137 7.83 3.57 8.76
N THR A 138 6.95 2.77 8.16
CA THR A 138 5.57 3.18 7.94
C THR A 138 4.72 3.26 9.21
N ILE A 139 4.98 2.40 10.21
CA ILE A 139 4.35 2.56 11.54
C ILE A 139 4.91 3.77 12.27
N SER A 140 6.21 4.08 12.10
CA SER A 140 6.80 5.28 12.66
C SER A 140 6.23 6.56 12.03
N ALA A 141 5.89 6.52 10.75
CA ALA A 141 5.19 7.62 10.08
C ALA A 141 3.71 7.77 10.51
N SER A 142 3.12 6.72 11.10
CA SER A 142 1.72 6.69 11.53
C SER A 142 1.60 7.02 13.02
N ASN A 143 1.05 8.19 13.38
CA ASN A 143 0.86 8.56 14.78
C ASN A 143 -0.37 7.85 15.40
N GLN A 144 -0.27 6.54 15.58
CA GLN A 144 -1.31 5.72 16.20
C GLN A 144 -0.71 4.79 17.25
N GLU A 145 -0.93 5.06 18.52
CA GLU A 145 -0.36 4.31 19.64
C GLU A 145 -0.58 2.79 19.53
N LYS A 146 -1.78 2.37 19.08
CA LYS A 146 -2.10 0.94 18.88
C LYS A 146 -1.19 0.22 17.89
N MET A 147 -0.56 0.97 16.96
CA MET A 147 0.37 0.43 15.97
C MET A 147 1.82 0.41 16.49
N HIS A 148 2.12 1.22 17.49
CA HIS A 148 3.46 1.34 18.07
C HIS A 148 3.69 0.34 19.20
N LYS A 149 2.63 -0.08 19.89
CA LYS A 149 2.72 -0.96 21.07
C LYS A 149 3.44 -2.28 20.75
N GLY A 150 4.56 -2.49 21.41
CA GLY A 150 5.39 -3.69 21.26
C GLY A 150 6.46 -3.59 20.15
N PHE A 151 6.55 -2.45 19.44
CA PHE A 151 7.51 -2.26 18.33
C PHE A 151 8.54 -1.14 18.58
N MET A 152 8.70 -0.71 19.84
CA MET A 152 9.70 0.29 20.20
C MET A 152 11.13 -0.28 20.16
N PRO A 153 12.16 0.53 19.82
CA PRO A 153 12.06 1.94 19.43
C PRO A 153 11.58 2.12 18.00
N LEU A 154 10.84 3.21 17.75
CA LEU A 154 10.43 3.60 16.40
C LEU A 154 11.61 4.21 15.63
N LEU A 155 11.49 4.24 14.30
CA LEU A 155 12.43 4.97 13.45
C LEU A 155 12.27 6.48 13.70
N ALA A 156 13.38 7.16 14.01
CA ALA A 156 13.42 8.60 14.24
C ALA A 156 13.22 9.41 12.93
N GLY A 157 12.89 10.69 13.08
CA GLY A 157 12.76 11.65 11.99
C GLY A 157 11.33 11.79 11.46
N PHE A 158 10.32 11.66 12.33
CA PHE A 158 8.93 11.94 12.00
C PHE A 158 8.35 12.98 12.98
N GLN A 159 7.77 14.03 12.41
CA GLN A 159 6.96 15.03 13.09
C GLN A 159 5.49 14.82 12.71
N TYR A 160 4.55 15.07 13.61
CA TYR A 160 3.13 14.78 13.39
C TYR A 160 2.28 16.04 13.43
N ALA A 161 1.85 16.50 12.27
CA ALA A 161 0.91 17.61 12.15
C ALA A 161 -0.54 17.14 12.39
N GLU A 162 -1.37 18.02 12.90
CA GLU A 162 -2.81 17.81 12.89
C GLU A 162 -3.33 17.85 11.46
N PHE A 163 -4.22 16.91 11.12
CA PHE A 163 -4.84 16.89 9.79
C PHE A 163 -5.68 18.16 9.58
N ASP A 164 -5.61 18.73 8.38
CA ASP A 164 -6.29 19.97 8.01
C ASP A 164 -5.87 21.22 8.83
N ASN A 165 -4.72 21.19 9.47
CA ASN A 165 -4.15 22.33 10.22
C ASN A 165 -2.79 22.73 9.61
N LEU A 166 -2.87 23.62 8.60
CA LEU A 166 -1.69 24.09 7.88
C LEU A 166 -0.73 24.90 8.78
N ASP A 167 -1.27 25.66 9.74
CA ASP A 167 -0.45 26.47 10.64
C ASP A 167 0.34 25.58 11.60
N HIS A 168 -0.24 24.49 12.10
CA HIS A 168 0.49 23.50 12.87
C HIS A 168 1.58 22.83 12.00
N ALA A 169 1.27 22.42 10.78
CA ALA A 169 2.27 21.82 9.89
C ALA A 169 3.45 22.76 9.58
N LYS A 170 3.21 24.08 9.50
CA LYS A 170 4.27 25.09 9.30
C LYS A 170 5.11 25.37 10.55
N SER A 171 4.58 25.07 11.71
CA SER A 171 5.28 25.31 13.00
C SER A 171 6.24 24.19 13.38
N LEU A 172 6.15 23.03 12.72
CA LEU A 172 7.05 21.90 12.88
C LEU A 172 8.28 22.02 11.98
#